data_60264443ff8165081e8ce33a1d83e18d
#
_entry.id   60264443ff8165081e8ce33a1d83e18d
#
_cell.length_a   1.000
_cell.length_b   1.000
_cell.length_c   1.000
_cell.angle_alpha   90.00
_cell.angle_beta   90.00
_cell.angle_gamma   90.00
#
_symmetry.space_group_name_H-M   'P 1'
#
loop_
_entity.id
_entity.type
_entity.pdbx_description
1 polymer ?
#
loop_
_entity_poly.entity_id
_entity_poly.type
_entity_poly.pdbx_seq_one_letter_code
_entity_poly.pdbx_strand_id
1 'polypeptide(L)'
;MSHFADMKKKFDDNGITVFAYCVNGMGDDFTSEEIDAMFAQAKALGASTISSSTTLSVAQKLVPVVEKHQFTIAFHNHDQVDDPNQFSTGESILKGLAMSPWYRSNLDVGHYVESNLGPIEFIRQNHEKITHLHVADGQKNHGVEVPFGTGDTPLKAVVNLLKDNHYNIVGMVELEYRNPPGSNCAIEVRKCLDYLEQAMA
;
A
#
# COMPACT_ATOMS: atom_id res chain seq x y z
N MET A 1 11.00 11.56 -19.28
CA MET A 1 11.36 12.37 -18.08
C MET A 1 10.55 13.67 -18.04
N SER A 2 10.43 14.46 -19.13
CA SER A 2 9.61 15.70 -19.13
C SER A 2 8.15 15.45 -18.69
N HIS A 3 7.52 14.38 -19.20
CA HIS A 3 6.14 14.04 -18.86
C HIS A 3 5.87 13.88 -17.34
N PHE A 4 6.73 13.18 -16.62
CA PHE A 4 6.58 13.00 -15.16
C PHE A 4 6.83 14.30 -14.39
N ALA A 5 7.78 15.13 -14.86
CA ALA A 5 7.99 16.46 -14.27
C ALA A 5 6.78 17.40 -14.50
N ASP A 6 6.14 17.32 -15.68
CA ASP A 6 4.92 18.06 -15.96
C ASP A 6 3.73 17.59 -15.12
N MET A 7 3.64 16.28 -14.87
CA MET A 7 2.66 15.72 -13.93
C MET A 7 2.91 16.20 -12.50
N LYS A 8 4.16 16.13 -12.03
CA LYS A 8 4.53 16.66 -10.71
C LYS A 8 4.10 18.11 -10.55
N LYS A 9 4.40 18.94 -11.55
CA LYS A 9 4.01 20.35 -11.52
C LYS A 9 2.48 20.51 -11.37
N LYS A 10 1.68 19.70 -12.05
CA LYS A 10 0.21 19.75 -11.91
C LYS A 10 -0.24 19.40 -10.50
N PHE A 11 0.37 18.41 -9.86
CA PHE A 11 0.07 18.07 -8.47
C PHE A 11 0.48 19.21 -7.53
N ASP A 12 1.70 19.74 -7.69
CA ASP A 12 2.21 20.84 -6.86
C ASP A 12 1.34 22.10 -6.98
N ASP A 13 0.93 22.47 -8.22
CA ASP A 13 0.07 23.63 -8.49
C ASP A 13 -1.31 23.50 -7.81
N ASN A 14 -1.73 22.28 -7.45
CA ASN A 14 -2.98 21.99 -6.74
C ASN A 14 -2.77 21.63 -5.26
N GLY A 15 -1.56 21.82 -4.72
CA GLY A 15 -1.25 21.51 -3.32
C GLY A 15 -1.25 20.03 -2.97
N ILE A 16 -1.07 19.15 -3.97
CA ILE A 16 -1.08 17.69 -3.80
C ILE A 16 0.35 17.18 -3.77
N THR A 17 0.73 16.50 -2.71
CA THR A 17 2.01 15.80 -2.59
C THR A 17 1.87 14.36 -3.12
N VAL A 18 2.73 13.97 -4.06
CA VAL A 18 2.83 12.58 -4.51
C VAL A 18 3.66 11.81 -3.49
N PHE A 19 3.02 10.99 -2.68
CA PHE A 19 3.68 10.19 -1.64
C PHE A 19 4.36 8.95 -2.22
N ALA A 20 3.62 8.16 -3.01
CA ALA A 20 4.10 6.93 -3.59
C ALA A 20 3.83 6.87 -5.10
N TYR A 21 4.72 6.20 -5.81
CA TYR A 21 4.53 5.81 -7.22
C TYR A 21 4.21 4.32 -7.28
N CYS A 22 2.99 3.97 -7.70
CA CYS A 22 2.56 2.58 -7.75
C CYS A 22 2.98 1.91 -9.06
N VAL A 23 3.63 0.75 -8.95
CA VAL A 23 4.03 -0.12 -10.08
C VAL A 23 3.60 -1.54 -9.75
N ASN A 24 2.39 -1.91 -10.18
CA ASN A 24 1.85 -3.25 -9.98
C ASN A 24 2.33 -4.22 -11.05
N GLY A 25 2.34 -5.52 -10.70
CA GLY A 25 2.70 -6.59 -11.64
C GLY A 25 4.19 -6.66 -11.97
N MET A 26 5.05 -6.08 -11.13
CA MET A 26 6.49 -6.25 -11.27
C MET A 26 6.84 -7.74 -11.20
N GLY A 27 7.35 -8.29 -12.28
CA GLY A 27 7.59 -9.71 -12.46
C GLY A 27 9.03 -10.05 -12.83
N ASP A 28 9.27 -11.34 -13.11
CA ASP A 28 10.58 -11.87 -13.46
C ASP A 28 11.08 -11.42 -14.84
N ASP A 29 10.20 -10.89 -15.67
CA ASP A 29 10.43 -10.46 -17.05
C ASP A 29 10.82 -8.97 -17.17
N PHE A 30 10.82 -8.22 -16.07
CA PHE A 30 11.28 -6.84 -16.10
C PHE A 30 12.77 -6.75 -16.35
N THR A 31 13.13 -5.98 -17.36
CA THR A 31 14.54 -5.69 -17.68
C THR A 31 15.16 -4.72 -16.68
N SER A 32 16.48 -4.71 -16.61
CA SER A 32 17.20 -3.76 -15.74
C SER A 32 16.90 -2.30 -16.11
N GLU A 33 16.71 -2.00 -17.39
CA GLU A 33 16.37 -0.69 -17.90
C GLU A 33 14.96 -0.26 -17.47
N GLU A 34 13.98 -1.17 -17.49
CA GLU A 34 12.63 -0.89 -17.00
C GLU A 34 12.62 -0.64 -15.50
N ILE A 35 13.37 -1.42 -14.73
CA ILE A 35 13.51 -1.21 -13.29
C ILE A 35 14.18 0.13 -13.00
N ASP A 36 15.31 0.45 -13.64
CA ASP A 36 15.97 1.76 -13.48
C ASP A 36 15.04 2.93 -13.88
N ALA A 37 14.21 2.75 -14.91
CA ALA A 37 13.23 3.74 -15.33
C ALA A 37 12.15 4.00 -14.26
N MET A 38 11.69 2.98 -13.55
CA MET A 38 10.71 3.14 -12.45
C MET A 38 11.23 4.04 -11.35
N PHE A 39 12.49 3.86 -10.91
CA PHE A 39 13.10 4.74 -9.92
C PHE A 39 13.25 6.17 -10.42
N ALA A 40 13.63 6.34 -11.70
CA ALA A 40 13.75 7.66 -12.32
C ALA A 40 12.38 8.36 -12.41
N GLN A 41 11.31 7.63 -12.73
CA GLN A 41 9.93 8.12 -12.79
C GLN A 41 9.42 8.53 -11.40
N ALA A 42 9.62 7.68 -10.38
CA ALA A 42 9.26 7.99 -8.99
C ALA A 42 9.93 9.28 -8.52
N LYS A 43 11.24 9.41 -8.75
CA LYS A 43 12.01 10.62 -8.41
C LYS A 43 11.51 11.86 -9.16
N ALA A 44 11.19 11.73 -10.45
CA ALA A 44 10.66 12.82 -11.27
C ALA A 44 9.26 13.29 -10.82
N LEU A 45 8.44 12.40 -10.27
CA LEU A 45 7.16 12.72 -9.65
C LEU A 45 7.33 13.34 -8.25
N GLY A 46 8.51 13.27 -7.65
CA GLY A 46 8.75 13.68 -6.27
C GLY A 46 8.25 12.68 -5.24
N ALA A 47 7.92 11.46 -5.65
CA ALA A 47 7.53 10.40 -4.73
C ALA A 47 8.72 9.97 -3.85
N SER A 48 8.45 9.62 -2.61
CA SER A 48 9.45 9.12 -1.66
C SER A 48 9.52 7.58 -1.65
N THR A 49 8.53 6.92 -2.24
CA THR A 49 8.33 5.47 -2.18
C THR A 49 7.81 4.94 -3.50
N ILE A 50 8.27 3.78 -3.93
CA ILE A 50 7.60 2.96 -4.93
C ILE A 50 6.72 1.96 -4.17
N SER A 51 5.42 1.90 -4.48
CA SER A 51 4.53 0.84 -3.99
C SER A 51 4.39 -0.24 -5.07
N SER A 52 4.42 -1.50 -4.68
CA SER A 52 4.33 -2.61 -5.66
C SER A 52 3.70 -3.85 -5.08
N SER A 53 2.79 -4.43 -5.86
CA SER A 53 2.35 -5.82 -5.69
C SER A 53 3.28 -6.72 -6.48
N THR A 54 3.97 -7.63 -5.79
CA THR A 54 4.89 -8.60 -6.41
C THR A 54 5.16 -9.78 -5.47
N THR A 55 6.07 -10.66 -5.84
CA THR A 55 6.41 -11.87 -5.08
C THR A 55 7.73 -11.73 -4.31
N LEU A 56 7.95 -12.62 -3.33
CA LEU A 56 9.21 -12.67 -2.58
C LEU A 56 10.42 -12.97 -3.47
N SER A 57 10.24 -13.81 -4.50
CA SER A 57 11.30 -14.12 -5.45
C SER A 57 11.71 -12.89 -6.28
N VAL A 58 10.75 -12.06 -6.69
CA VAL A 58 11.03 -10.79 -7.37
C VAL A 58 11.67 -9.80 -6.41
N ALA A 59 11.16 -9.67 -5.18
CA ALA A 59 11.79 -8.82 -4.16
C ALA A 59 13.26 -9.19 -3.94
N GLN A 60 13.60 -10.48 -3.90
CA GLN A 60 14.98 -10.94 -3.78
C GLN A 60 15.85 -10.50 -4.98
N LYS A 61 15.33 -10.55 -6.20
CA LYS A 61 16.04 -10.09 -7.41
C LYS A 61 16.24 -8.58 -7.46
N LEU A 62 15.34 -7.82 -6.83
CA LEU A 62 15.40 -6.36 -6.80
C LEU A 62 16.44 -5.80 -5.80
N VAL A 63 16.97 -6.61 -4.86
CA VAL A 63 17.90 -6.14 -3.82
C VAL A 63 19.08 -5.34 -4.39
N PRO A 64 19.85 -5.80 -5.40
CA PRO A 64 20.98 -5.03 -5.91
C PRO A 64 20.60 -3.69 -6.51
N VAL A 65 19.41 -3.62 -7.12
CA VAL A 65 18.92 -2.40 -7.78
C VAL A 65 18.44 -1.40 -6.76
N VAL A 66 17.66 -1.83 -5.77
CA VAL A 66 17.15 -0.93 -4.73
C VAL A 66 18.29 -0.35 -3.88
N GLU A 67 19.33 -1.13 -3.61
CA GLU A 67 20.54 -0.66 -2.92
C GLU A 67 21.32 0.35 -3.76
N LYS A 68 21.43 0.13 -5.09
CA LYS A 68 22.01 1.09 -6.03
C LYS A 68 21.29 2.45 -6.00
N HIS A 69 19.94 2.42 -6.00
CA HIS A 69 19.13 3.64 -6.03
C HIS A 69 18.94 4.29 -4.67
N GLN A 70 19.15 3.54 -3.56
CA GLN A 70 18.88 3.96 -2.17
C GLN A 70 17.48 4.55 -2.02
N PHE A 71 16.49 3.82 -2.51
CA PHE A 71 15.11 4.31 -2.61
C PHE A 71 14.13 3.25 -2.06
N THR A 72 13.15 3.70 -1.31
CA THR A 72 12.20 2.79 -0.66
C THR A 72 11.28 2.11 -1.66
N ILE A 73 11.16 0.78 -1.56
CA ILE A 73 10.05 0.01 -2.13
C ILE A 73 9.18 -0.50 -0.99
N ALA A 74 7.89 -0.24 -1.07
CA ALA A 74 6.88 -0.74 -0.15
C ALA A 74 6.03 -1.81 -0.84
N PHE A 75 6.10 -3.04 -0.32
CA PHE A 75 5.36 -4.17 -0.86
C PHE A 75 3.96 -4.23 -0.30
N HIS A 76 3.00 -4.37 -1.20
CA HIS A 76 1.58 -4.54 -0.94
C HIS A 76 1.26 -6.02 -0.77
N ASN A 77 0.43 -6.35 0.19
CA ASN A 77 -0.04 -7.71 0.45
C ASN A 77 -1.42 -7.96 -0.14
N HIS A 78 -1.64 -9.23 -0.51
CA HIS A 78 -2.95 -9.77 -0.88
C HIS A 78 -3.34 -10.93 0.04
N ASP A 79 -4.51 -11.52 -0.19
CA ASP A 79 -5.06 -12.62 0.59
C ASP A 79 -4.61 -14.02 0.15
N GLN A 80 -3.56 -14.13 -0.66
CA GLN A 80 -3.04 -15.39 -1.23
C GLN A 80 -2.15 -16.15 -0.24
N VAL A 81 -2.70 -16.54 0.90
CA VAL A 81 -1.94 -17.12 2.02
C VAL A 81 -1.40 -18.52 1.74
N ASP A 82 -1.96 -19.24 0.78
CA ASP A 82 -1.55 -20.60 0.40
C ASP A 82 -0.29 -20.60 -0.50
N ASP A 83 0.08 -19.47 -1.08
CA ASP A 83 1.30 -19.34 -1.86
C ASP A 83 2.44 -18.76 -0.99
N PRO A 84 3.45 -19.57 -0.64
CA PRO A 84 4.57 -19.13 0.20
C PRO A 84 5.48 -18.07 -0.46
N ASN A 85 5.27 -17.79 -1.76
CA ASN A 85 5.99 -16.76 -2.50
C ASN A 85 5.33 -15.38 -2.46
N GLN A 86 4.14 -15.28 -1.86
CA GLN A 86 3.39 -14.03 -1.78
C GLN A 86 3.67 -13.25 -0.48
N PHE A 87 3.48 -11.92 -0.56
CA PHE A 87 3.39 -11.05 0.61
C PHE A 87 1.95 -11.11 1.14
N SER A 88 1.58 -12.13 1.92
CA SER A 88 0.19 -12.34 2.36
C SER A 88 0.05 -12.49 3.87
N THR A 89 1.06 -13.04 4.53
CA THR A 89 1.06 -13.22 5.99
C THR A 89 2.07 -12.31 6.67
N GLY A 90 1.90 -12.06 7.97
CA GLY A 90 2.90 -11.29 8.72
C GLY A 90 4.31 -11.89 8.62
N GLU A 91 4.42 -13.22 8.60
CA GLU A 91 5.70 -13.92 8.43
C GLU A 91 6.30 -13.66 7.04
N SER A 92 5.52 -13.85 5.96
CA SER A 92 6.01 -13.64 4.59
C SER A 92 6.36 -12.17 4.33
N ILE A 93 5.56 -11.24 4.85
CA ILE A 93 5.86 -9.81 4.79
C ILE A 93 7.22 -9.54 5.45
N LEU A 94 7.41 -9.93 6.72
CA LEU A 94 8.65 -9.68 7.45
C LEU A 94 9.86 -10.37 6.81
N LYS A 95 9.69 -11.56 6.25
CA LYS A 95 10.72 -12.25 5.46
C LYS A 95 11.15 -11.43 4.25
N GLY A 96 10.21 -10.87 3.51
CA GLY A 96 10.50 -9.99 2.37
C GLY A 96 11.21 -8.72 2.80
N LEU A 97 10.72 -8.05 3.84
CA LEU A 97 11.32 -6.81 4.35
C LEU A 97 12.74 -6.99 4.89
N ALA A 98 13.10 -8.19 5.35
CA ALA A 98 14.44 -8.50 5.84
C ALA A 98 15.50 -8.59 4.72
N MET A 99 15.10 -8.65 3.44
CA MET A 99 16.02 -8.78 2.31
C MET A 99 16.82 -7.51 2.03
N SER A 100 16.27 -6.31 2.36
CA SER A 100 16.96 -5.04 2.17
C SER A 100 16.53 -3.99 3.19
N PRO A 101 17.43 -3.11 3.65
CA PRO A 101 17.09 -1.99 4.54
C PRO A 101 16.17 -0.95 3.85
N TRP A 102 16.02 -1.01 2.53
CA TRP A 102 15.14 -0.14 1.74
C TRP A 102 13.74 -0.70 1.55
N TYR A 103 13.47 -1.91 2.03
CA TYR A 103 12.15 -2.53 1.91
C TYR A 103 11.24 -2.13 3.07
N ARG A 104 10.01 -1.83 2.73
CA ARG A 104 8.93 -1.46 3.66
C ARG A 104 7.65 -2.17 3.25
N SER A 105 6.64 -2.08 4.11
CA SER A 105 5.30 -2.56 3.81
C SER A 105 4.40 -1.39 3.39
N ASN A 106 3.65 -1.61 2.33
CA ASN A 106 2.34 -1.04 2.08
C ASN A 106 1.34 -2.09 2.58
N LEU A 107 0.89 -1.97 3.83
CA LEU A 107 0.00 -2.95 4.41
C LEU A 107 -1.44 -2.66 3.98
N ASP A 108 -2.01 -3.55 3.17
CA ASP A 108 -3.46 -3.57 2.95
C ASP A 108 -4.14 -4.25 4.13
N VAL A 109 -4.96 -3.48 4.86
CA VAL A 109 -5.65 -3.97 6.05
C VAL A 109 -6.91 -4.76 5.70
N GLY A 110 -7.52 -4.53 4.53
CA GLY A 110 -8.65 -5.29 4.00
C GLY A 110 -8.23 -6.70 3.63
N HIS A 111 -7.26 -6.86 2.74
CA HIS A 111 -6.70 -8.16 2.36
C HIS A 111 -6.14 -8.94 3.56
N TYR A 112 -5.57 -8.23 4.54
CA TYR A 112 -5.08 -8.87 5.76
C TYR A 112 -6.23 -9.49 6.56
N VAL A 113 -7.38 -8.82 6.63
CA VAL A 113 -8.61 -9.34 7.29
C VAL A 113 -9.27 -10.43 6.45
N GLU A 114 -9.32 -10.33 5.12
CA GLU A 114 -9.79 -11.37 4.22
C GLU A 114 -9.06 -12.70 4.45
N SER A 115 -7.77 -12.61 4.77
CA SER A 115 -6.91 -13.74 5.17
C SER A 115 -7.17 -14.24 6.61
N ASN A 116 -8.18 -13.74 7.31
CA ASN A 116 -8.45 -14.00 8.74
C ASN A 116 -7.34 -13.55 9.69
N LEU A 117 -6.53 -12.56 9.30
CA LEU A 117 -5.44 -12.02 10.10
C LEU A 117 -5.86 -10.70 10.78
N GLY A 118 -5.24 -10.42 11.93
CA GLY A 118 -5.53 -9.21 12.70
C GLY A 118 -4.53 -8.08 12.44
N PRO A 119 -4.90 -6.97 11.78
CA PRO A 119 -3.95 -5.92 11.41
C PRO A 119 -3.44 -5.10 12.61
N ILE A 120 -4.22 -4.95 13.66
CA ILE A 120 -3.90 -4.08 14.82
C ILE A 120 -2.58 -4.46 15.48
N GLU A 121 -2.42 -5.73 15.81
CA GLU A 121 -1.21 -6.19 16.49
C GLU A 121 0.00 -6.19 15.56
N PHE A 122 -0.20 -6.54 14.28
CA PHE A 122 0.87 -6.45 13.28
C PHE A 122 1.37 -5.01 13.09
N ILE A 123 0.47 -4.04 12.99
CA ILE A 123 0.82 -2.61 12.91
C ILE A 123 1.56 -2.18 14.17
N ARG A 124 1.05 -2.52 15.37
CA ARG A 124 1.68 -2.14 16.64
C ARG A 124 3.12 -2.63 16.75
N GLN A 125 3.38 -3.87 16.35
CA GLN A 125 4.71 -4.48 16.42
C GLN A 125 5.67 -4.04 15.33
N ASN A 126 5.15 -3.57 14.18
CA ASN A 126 5.95 -3.34 12.97
C ASN A 126 5.78 -1.95 12.35
N HIS A 127 5.19 -0.98 13.07
CA HIS A 127 4.87 0.35 12.54
C HIS A 127 6.06 1.05 11.87
N GLU A 128 7.28 0.85 12.35
CA GLU A 128 8.49 1.44 11.75
C GLU A 128 8.85 0.87 10.36
N LYS A 129 8.30 -0.31 10.04
CA LYS A 129 8.49 -0.98 8.75
C LYS A 129 7.37 -0.71 7.75
N ILE A 130 6.33 0.03 8.16
CA ILE A 130 5.16 0.34 7.33
C ILE A 130 5.24 1.80 6.92
N THR A 131 5.24 2.08 5.60
CA THR A 131 5.22 3.46 5.08
C THR A 131 3.80 3.99 4.94
N HIS A 132 2.90 3.13 4.51
CA HIS A 132 1.49 3.47 4.30
C HIS A 132 0.62 2.23 4.40
N LEU A 133 -0.67 2.48 4.61
CA LEU A 133 -1.71 1.47 4.54
C LEU A 133 -2.54 1.68 3.28
N HIS A 134 -2.91 0.60 2.61
CA HIS A 134 -4.14 0.59 1.87
C HIS A 134 -5.28 0.35 2.86
N VAL A 135 -6.20 1.28 2.90
CA VAL A 135 -7.33 1.25 3.82
C VAL A 135 -8.55 0.81 3.03
N ALA A 136 -8.91 -0.45 3.20
CA ALA A 136 -10.02 -1.12 2.57
C ALA A 136 -10.83 -1.90 3.59
N ASP A 137 -12.11 -2.15 3.33
CA ASP A 137 -12.98 -2.90 4.23
C ASP A 137 -13.29 -4.28 3.64
N GLY A 138 -12.46 -5.25 4.00
CA GLY A 138 -12.57 -6.63 3.54
C GLY A 138 -13.44 -7.49 4.44
N GLN A 139 -14.07 -8.50 3.85
CA GLN A 139 -14.80 -9.56 4.55
C GLN A 139 -13.92 -10.77 4.78
N LYS A 140 -13.94 -11.36 5.99
CA LYS A 140 -13.19 -12.56 6.34
C LYS A 140 -13.47 -13.74 5.40
N ASN A 141 -12.63 -14.78 5.52
CA ASN A 141 -12.73 -16.04 4.79
C ASN A 141 -12.63 -15.88 3.27
N HIS A 142 -11.63 -15.10 2.83
CA HIS A 142 -11.41 -14.76 1.41
C HIS A 142 -12.67 -14.14 0.78
N GLY A 143 -13.31 -13.25 1.55
CA GLY A 143 -14.49 -12.52 1.11
C GLY A 143 -14.11 -11.41 0.12
N VAL A 144 -15.00 -10.47 -0.08
CA VAL A 144 -14.79 -9.34 -1.00
C VAL A 144 -14.66 -8.04 -0.22
N GLU A 145 -14.08 -7.04 -0.86
CA GLU A 145 -14.14 -5.69 -0.35
C GLU A 145 -15.56 -5.10 -0.48
N VAL A 146 -15.92 -4.32 0.51
CA VAL A 146 -17.25 -3.73 0.68
C VAL A 146 -17.16 -2.27 1.13
N PRO A 147 -18.25 -1.48 1.03
CA PRO A 147 -18.26 -0.12 1.54
C PRO A 147 -17.88 -0.05 3.02
N PHE A 148 -17.09 0.96 3.39
CA PHE A 148 -16.55 1.12 4.73
C PHE A 148 -17.63 1.06 5.83
N GLY A 149 -17.34 0.26 6.85
CA GLY A 149 -18.23 -0.01 7.98
C GLY A 149 -19.22 -1.15 7.75
N THR A 150 -19.12 -1.86 6.61
CA THR A 150 -19.99 -3.01 6.31
C THR A 150 -19.25 -4.34 6.22
N GLY A 151 -17.90 -4.31 6.28
CA GLY A 151 -17.03 -5.47 6.32
C GLY A 151 -16.57 -5.83 7.73
N ASP A 152 -15.49 -6.60 7.79
CA ASP A 152 -14.90 -7.12 9.02
C ASP A 152 -13.62 -6.37 9.42
N THR A 153 -13.11 -5.46 8.56
CA THR A 153 -11.89 -4.71 8.86
C THR A 153 -12.14 -3.73 10.01
N PRO A 154 -11.33 -3.77 11.07
CA PRO A 154 -11.51 -2.89 12.22
C PRO A 154 -11.01 -1.46 11.93
N LEU A 155 -11.55 -0.82 10.87
CA LEU A 155 -11.08 0.46 10.32
C LEU A 155 -10.95 1.56 11.38
N LYS A 156 -11.97 1.71 12.25
CA LYS A 156 -11.94 2.70 13.33
C LYS A 156 -10.80 2.47 14.31
N ALA A 157 -10.54 1.20 14.65
CA ALA A 157 -9.44 0.86 15.53
C ALA A 157 -8.08 1.06 14.86
N VAL A 158 -7.97 0.79 13.56
CA VAL A 158 -6.75 1.04 12.77
C VAL A 158 -6.41 2.53 12.78
N VAL A 159 -7.32 3.41 12.34
CA VAL A 159 -7.02 4.84 12.25
C VAL A 159 -6.78 5.48 13.62
N ASN A 160 -7.49 5.05 14.66
CA ASN A 160 -7.23 5.52 16.03
C ASN A 160 -5.88 5.00 16.56
N LEU A 161 -5.47 3.78 16.23
CA LEU A 161 -4.14 3.29 16.57
C LEU A 161 -3.05 4.19 15.98
N LEU A 162 -3.18 4.59 14.71
CA LEU A 162 -2.22 5.49 14.07
C LEU A 162 -2.20 6.87 14.74
N LYS A 163 -3.38 7.45 14.97
CA LYS A 163 -3.55 8.77 15.59
C LYS A 163 -3.00 8.80 17.02
N ASP A 164 -3.43 7.87 17.87
CA ASP A 164 -3.12 7.88 19.30
C ASP A 164 -1.64 7.64 19.60
N ASN A 165 -0.96 6.88 18.73
CA ASN A 165 0.47 6.58 18.86
C ASN A 165 1.35 7.49 17.99
N HIS A 166 0.76 8.42 17.25
CA HIS A 166 1.48 9.31 16.33
C HIS A 166 2.37 8.56 15.33
N TYR A 167 1.90 7.41 14.84
CA TYR A 167 2.67 6.63 13.86
C TYR A 167 2.76 7.41 12.54
N ASN A 168 3.97 7.51 12.00
CA ASN A 168 4.22 8.18 10.72
C ASN A 168 3.87 7.24 9.54
N ILE A 169 2.60 6.86 9.44
CA ILE A 169 2.05 5.97 8.43
C ILE A 169 0.93 6.71 7.71
N VAL A 170 0.99 6.77 6.39
CA VAL A 170 -0.03 7.40 5.55
C VAL A 170 -1.16 6.39 5.31
N GLY A 171 -2.41 6.78 5.58
CA GLY A 171 -3.58 6.00 5.17
C GLY A 171 -4.04 6.40 3.77
N MET A 172 -4.09 5.46 2.85
CA MET A 172 -4.60 5.63 1.49
C MET A 172 -5.91 4.85 1.35
N VAL A 173 -7.00 5.53 1.03
CA VAL A 173 -8.27 4.84 0.72
C VAL A 173 -8.09 4.04 -0.56
N GLU A 174 -8.30 2.75 -0.49
CA GLU A 174 -8.41 1.87 -1.64
C GLU A 174 -9.86 1.46 -1.86
N LEU A 175 -10.29 1.43 -3.11
CA LEU A 175 -11.69 1.21 -3.48
C LEU A 175 -11.75 0.09 -4.52
N GLU A 176 -11.92 -1.15 -4.07
CA GLU A 176 -12.02 -2.32 -4.92
C GLU A 176 -13.44 -2.88 -5.03
N TYR A 177 -14.38 -2.41 -4.21
CA TYR A 177 -15.76 -2.82 -4.36
C TYR A 177 -16.47 -2.12 -5.53
N ARG A 178 -17.47 -2.79 -6.10
CA ARG A 178 -18.26 -2.24 -7.19
C ARG A 178 -19.10 -1.05 -6.70
N ASN A 179 -19.00 0.10 -7.38
CA ASN A 179 -19.83 1.26 -7.06
C ASN A 179 -21.31 0.92 -7.09
N PRO A 180 -22.09 1.31 -6.07
CA PRO A 180 -23.55 1.16 -6.07
C PRO A 180 -24.20 1.87 -7.25
N PRO A 181 -25.40 1.42 -7.68
CA PRO A 181 -26.14 2.12 -8.73
C PRO A 181 -26.38 3.60 -8.41
N GLY A 182 -26.05 4.48 -9.35
CA GLY A 182 -26.17 5.93 -9.17
C GLY A 182 -25.02 6.60 -8.44
N SER A 183 -23.95 5.85 -8.08
CA SER A 183 -22.72 6.36 -7.50
C SER A 183 -21.54 6.28 -8.47
N ASN A 184 -20.40 6.86 -8.08
CA ASN A 184 -19.13 6.80 -8.81
C ASN A 184 -17.97 6.81 -7.81
N CYS A 185 -16.74 6.53 -8.29
CA CYS A 185 -15.56 6.44 -7.43
C CYS A 185 -15.32 7.70 -6.57
N ALA A 186 -15.55 8.90 -7.10
CA ALA A 186 -15.35 10.14 -6.34
C ALA A 186 -16.34 10.27 -5.17
N ILE A 187 -17.61 9.87 -5.38
CA ILE A 187 -18.62 9.84 -4.33
C ILE A 187 -18.27 8.78 -3.27
N GLU A 188 -17.87 7.58 -3.70
CA GLU A 188 -17.54 6.50 -2.77
C GLU A 188 -16.28 6.81 -1.96
N VAL A 189 -15.22 7.34 -2.59
CA VAL A 189 -14.02 7.79 -1.87
C VAL A 189 -14.37 8.87 -0.84
N ARG A 190 -15.25 9.83 -1.16
CA ARG A 190 -15.68 10.83 -0.18
C ARG A 190 -16.40 10.19 1.01
N LYS A 191 -17.25 9.20 0.78
CA LYS A 191 -17.92 8.44 1.87
C LYS A 191 -16.91 7.71 2.75
N CYS A 192 -15.88 7.08 2.14
CA CYS A 192 -14.79 6.44 2.87
C CYS A 192 -14.05 7.44 3.76
N LEU A 193 -13.70 8.61 3.23
CA LEU A 193 -13.04 9.68 3.98
C LEU A 193 -13.93 10.19 5.12
N ASP A 194 -15.22 10.46 4.87
CA ASP A 194 -16.17 10.88 5.89
C ASP A 194 -16.28 9.85 7.04
N TYR A 195 -16.27 8.54 6.70
CA TYR A 195 -16.27 7.47 7.69
C TYR A 195 -15.01 7.49 8.57
N LEU A 196 -13.83 7.65 7.97
CA LEU A 196 -12.57 7.71 8.70
C LEU A 196 -12.45 8.99 9.54
N GLU A 197 -12.86 10.15 9.01
CA GLU A 197 -12.89 11.42 9.73
C GLU A 197 -13.77 11.33 10.99
N GLN A 198 -14.97 10.73 10.87
CA GLN A 198 -15.87 10.48 12.00
C GLN A 198 -15.28 9.51 13.03
N ALA A 199 -14.48 8.54 12.57
CA ALA A 199 -13.84 7.59 13.48
C ALA A 199 -12.71 8.23 14.30
N MET A 200 -12.10 9.30 13.79
CA MET A 200 -11.01 10.03 14.42
C MET A 200 -11.47 11.27 15.21
N ALA A 201 -12.75 11.63 15.13
CA ALA A 201 -13.31 12.76 15.87
C ALA A 201 -13.43 12.43 17.37
#